data_5a19aa36dbdb13c7bdb7bec461f465f4
#
_entry.id   5a19aa36dbdb13c7bdb7bec461f465f4
#
_cell.length_a   1.000
_cell.length_b   1.000
_cell.length_c   1.000
_cell.angle_alpha   90.00
_cell.angle_beta   90.00
_cell.angle_gamma   90.00
#
_symmetry.space_group_name_H-M   'P 1'
#
loop_
_entity.id
_entity.type
_entity.pdbx_description
1 polymer ?
#
loop_
_entity_poly.entity_id
_entity_poly.type
_entity_poly.pdbx_seq_one_letter_code
_entity_poly.pdbx_strand_id
1 'polypeptide(L)'
;MKSSPVFKHIYFDDFSATPKYQQLANSIIKAIEDGKLQVDDVLPSINELSFQFEICRDTAEKGYKFLKNQGIIGSVPGKGYFIKNIDVNRTTKIFLMFNKLSPHKKIVYDSFVSTLGDTATIDFYIYNNDLALFKKLLQNSKNDYHYYVILPHFIEGEETAYRIINTIPKEKLILLDKIIPGVTGNFGAVYENFEKDIYCSLEEALPHLEKYHTIKIIFPENSYYPEEIIKGFTSFCTEYTFNFKVVHDIDTEAINKKEDRIRTPVISDYPSIVYNSEKFILTELLN
;
A
#
# COMPACT_ATOMS: atom_id res chain seq x y z
N MET A 1 31.28 -23.10 -16.01
CA MET A 1 30.75 -23.17 -14.65
C MET A 1 29.46 -23.99 -14.68
N LYS A 2 29.32 -25.02 -13.86
CA LYS A 2 28.00 -25.72 -13.76
C LYS A 2 27.06 -24.78 -13.02
N SER A 3 25.99 -24.34 -13.68
CA SER A 3 24.98 -23.51 -13.03
C SER A 3 24.36 -24.31 -11.87
N SER A 4 24.27 -23.70 -10.71
CA SER A 4 23.61 -24.33 -9.56
C SER A 4 22.14 -24.68 -9.92
N PRO A 5 21.66 -25.90 -9.64
CA PRO A 5 20.28 -26.27 -9.93
C PRO A 5 19.26 -25.37 -9.21
N VAL A 6 19.68 -24.69 -8.14
CA VAL A 6 18.86 -23.76 -7.36
C VAL A 6 18.40 -22.54 -8.17
N PHE A 7 19.21 -22.09 -9.16
CA PHE A 7 18.83 -20.94 -9.99
C PHE A 7 17.49 -21.11 -10.71
N LYS A 8 17.09 -22.34 -11.04
CA LYS A 8 15.81 -22.63 -11.69
C LYS A 8 14.59 -22.34 -10.81
N HIS A 9 14.81 -22.22 -9.52
CA HIS A 9 13.76 -22.03 -8.52
C HIS A 9 13.72 -20.61 -7.99
N ILE A 10 14.68 -19.75 -8.37
CA ILE A 10 14.69 -18.34 -8.01
C ILE A 10 14.05 -17.54 -9.13
N TYR A 11 13.04 -16.76 -8.78
CA TYR A 11 12.27 -15.96 -9.72
C TYR A 11 12.08 -14.54 -9.18
N PHE A 12 12.23 -13.55 -10.05
CA PHE A 12 11.91 -12.16 -9.78
C PHE A 12 10.73 -11.72 -10.64
N ASP A 13 9.75 -11.10 -10.02
CA ASP A 13 8.59 -10.52 -10.69
C ASP A 13 8.83 -9.02 -10.88
N ASP A 14 8.93 -8.57 -12.13
CA ASP A 14 9.16 -7.17 -12.46
C ASP A 14 7.95 -6.27 -12.20
N PHE A 15 6.76 -6.85 -12.07
CA PHE A 15 5.53 -6.13 -11.69
C PHE A 15 5.34 -6.03 -10.19
N SER A 16 6.14 -6.75 -9.41
CA SER A 16 6.05 -6.73 -7.94
C SER A 16 6.77 -5.50 -7.37
N ALA A 17 6.09 -4.80 -6.46
CA ALA A 17 6.67 -3.75 -5.65
C ALA A 17 7.44 -4.32 -4.43
N THR A 18 7.42 -5.64 -4.23
CA THR A 18 8.19 -6.32 -3.19
C THR A 18 9.69 -6.07 -3.42
N PRO A 19 10.45 -5.64 -2.41
CA PRO A 19 11.89 -5.45 -2.52
C PRO A 19 12.60 -6.70 -3.06
N LYS A 20 13.56 -6.53 -3.96
CA LYS A 20 14.25 -7.66 -4.63
C LYS A 20 14.88 -8.66 -3.65
N TYR A 21 15.37 -8.22 -2.49
CA TYR A 21 15.89 -9.13 -1.47
C TYR A 21 14.81 -10.03 -0.86
N GLN A 22 13.59 -9.51 -0.70
CA GLN A 22 12.44 -10.30 -0.25
C GLN A 22 11.94 -11.25 -1.34
N GLN A 23 11.91 -10.82 -2.60
CA GLN A 23 11.57 -11.72 -3.72
C GLN A 23 12.52 -12.90 -3.79
N LEU A 24 13.83 -12.68 -3.58
CA LEU A 24 14.83 -13.74 -3.49
C LEU A 24 14.50 -14.71 -2.35
N ALA A 25 14.23 -14.19 -1.16
CA ALA A 25 13.90 -15.00 0.00
C ALA A 25 12.60 -15.79 -0.22
N ASN A 26 11.55 -15.14 -0.71
CA ASN A 26 10.26 -15.76 -1.00
C ASN A 26 10.38 -16.89 -2.04
N SER A 27 11.22 -16.71 -3.07
CA SER A 27 11.47 -17.74 -4.08
C SER A 27 12.12 -19.00 -3.47
N ILE A 28 13.08 -18.82 -2.57
CA ILE A 28 13.75 -19.93 -1.87
C ILE A 28 12.78 -20.64 -0.94
N ILE A 29 12.00 -19.88 -0.14
CA ILE A 29 10.95 -20.43 0.73
C ILE A 29 9.97 -21.27 -0.07
N LYS A 30 9.48 -20.72 -1.19
CA LYS A 30 8.57 -21.44 -2.06
C LYS A 30 9.17 -22.72 -2.65
N ALA A 31 10.44 -22.69 -3.04
CA ALA A 31 11.11 -23.88 -3.54
C ALA A 31 11.24 -24.99 -2.47
N ILE A 32 11.40 -24.60 -1.21
CA ILE A 32 11.38 -25.53 -0.07
C ILE A 32 9.98 -26.11 0.11
N GLU A 33 8.94 -25.28 0.13
CA GLU A 33 7.54 -25.72 0.27
C GLU A 33 7.09 -26.67 -0.85
N ASP A 34 7.54 -26.37 -2.08
CA ASP A 34 7.29 -27.21 -3.25
C ASP A 34 8.11 -28.53 -3.23
N GLY A 35 8.95 -28.76 -2.18
CA GLY A 35 9.84 -29.93 -2.06
C GLY A 35 10.99 -29.98 -3.06
N LYS A 36 11.28 -28.85 -3.73
CA LYS A 36 12.36 -28.72 -4.73
C LYS A 36 13.72 -28.45 -4.11
N LEU A 37 13.75 -27.95 -2.88
CA LEU A 37 14.94 -27.76 -2.07
C LEU A 37 14.77 -28.50 -0.74
N GLN A 38 15.84 -29.16 -0.29
CA GLN A 38 15.86 -29.98 0.92
C GLN A 38 16.98 -29.52 1.86
N VAL A 39 16.96 -30.05 3.09
CA VAL A 39 18.04 -29.82 4.06
C VAL A 39 19.38 -30.22 3.45
N ASP A 40 20.42 -29.45 3.74
CA ASP A 40 21.78 -29.55 3.22
C ASP A 40 22.00 -29.20 1.75
N ASP A 41 20.95 -28.85 0.98
CA ASP A 41 21.13 -28.31 -0.36
C ASP A 41 21.97 -27.06 -0.32
N VAL A 42 23.03 -27.03 -1.16
CA VAL A 42 23.95 -25.90 -1.25
C VAL A 42 23.35 -24.80 -2.12
N LEU A 43 23.27 -23.61 -1.55
CA LEU A 43 22.77 -22.41 -2.22
C LEU A 43 23.91 -21.71 -2.99
N PRO A 44 23.59 -20.97 -4.07
CA PRO A 44 24.54 -20.14 -4.75
C PRO A 44 25.21 -19.11 -3.81
N SER A 45 26.44 -18.74 -4.11
CA SER A 45 27.11 -17.65 -3.40
C SER A 45 26.47 -16.29 -3.72
N ILE A 46 26.71 -15.29 -2.89
CA ILE A 46 26.27 -13.90 -3.12
C ILE A 46 26.71 -13.38 -4.50
N ASN A 47 27.95 -13.72 -4.90
CA ASN A 47 28.49 -13.29 -6.20
C ASN A 47 27.77 -13.99 -7.37
N GLU A 48 27.48 -15.28 -7.25
CA GLU A 48 26.75 -16.03 -8.28
C GLU A 48 25.32 -15.52 -8.44
N LEU A 49 24.62 -15.22 -7.32
CA LEU A 49 23.29 -14.59 -7.35
C LEU A 49 23.32 -13.22 -8.03
N SER A 50 24.27 -12.37 -7.61
CA SER A 50 24.44 -11.03 -8.17
C SER A 50 24.68 -11.07 -9.68
N PHE A 51 25.52 -11.98 -10.14
CA PHE A 51 25.83 -12.16 -11.56
C PHE A 51 24.65 -12.75 -12.36
N GLN A 52 24.02 -13.81 -11.83
CA GLN A 52 22.96 -14.53 -12.56
C GLN A 52 21.66 -13.72 -12.72
N PHE A 53 21.32 -12.89 -11.73
CA PHE A 53 20.05 -12.14 -11.70
C PHE A 53 20.24 -10.63 -11.84
N GLU A 54 21.45 -10.16 -12.12
CA GLU A 54 21.77 -8.74 -12.28
C GLU A 54 21.31 -7.87 -11.10
N ILE A 55 21.42 -8.41 -9.87
CA ILE A 55 21.10 -7.70 -8.63
C ILE A 55 22.36 -7.26 -7.90
N CYS A 56 22.26 -6.17 -7.10
CA CYS A 56 23.37 -5.74 -6.24
C CYS A 56 23.75 -6.84 -5.25
N ARG A 57 25.06 -6.95 -4.93
CA ARG A 57 25.54 -7.85 -3.87
C ARG A 57 24.84 -7.63 -2.54
N ASP A 58 24.63 -6.37 -2.16
CA ASP A 58 23.89 -6.00 -0.94
C ASP A 58 22.46 -6.54 -0.94
N THR A 59 21.81 -6.57 -2.09
CA THR A 59 20.46 -7.13 -2.24
C THR A 59 20.47 -8.65 -2.00
N ALA A 60 21.42 -9.37 -2.60
CA ALA A 60 21.56 -10.81 -2.37
C ALA A 60 21.93 -11.11 -0.92
N GLU A 61 22.83 -10.32 -0.32
CA GLU A 61 23.23 -10.46 1.07
C GLU A 61 22.05 -10.21 2.04
N LYS A 62 21.26 -9.16 1.81
CA LYS A 62 20.04 -8.88 2.59
C LYS A 62 19.06 -10.04 2.52
N GLY A 63 18.83 -10.62 1.34
CA GLY A 63 17.96 -11.78 1.16
C GLY A 63 18.45 -13.01 1.96
N TYR A 64 19.72 -13.30 1.90
CA TYR A 64 20.31 -14.39 2.68
C TYR A 64 20.34 -14.11 4.19
N LYS A 65 20.60 -12.87 4.58
CA LYS A 65 20.51 -12.45 5.99
C LYS A 65 19.11 -12.63 6.54
N PHE A 66 18.08 -12.27 5.76
CA PHE A 66 16.68 -12.47 6.11
C PHE A 66 16.38 -13.96 6.34
N LEU A 67 16.72 -14.85 5.39
CA LEU A 67 16.54 -16.29 5.54
C LEU A 67 17.35 -16.89 6.69
N LYS A 68 18.53 -16.37 6.96
CA LYS A 68 19.38 -16.81 8.08
C LYS A 68 18.76 -16.42 9.42
N ASN A 69 18.19 -15.22 9.53
CA ASN A 69 17.50 -14.78 10.75
C ASN A 69 16.27 -15.65 11.04
N GLN A 70 15.59 -16.13 10.02
CA GLN A 70 14.47 -17.09 10.14
C GLN A 70 14.94 -18.52 10.41
N GLY A 71 16.24 -18.77 10.44
CA GLY A 71 16.79 -20.11 10.68
C GLY A 71 16.65 -21.09 9.50
N ILE A 72 16.19 -20.60 8.32
CA ILE A 72 15.96 -21.41 7.11
C ILE A 72 17.28 -21.81 6.48
N ILE A 73 18.25 -20.89 6.40
CA ILE A 73 19.58 -21.17 5.85
C ILE A 73 20.67 -21.08 6.90
N GLY A 74 21.73 -21.83 6.66
CA GLY A 74 22.99 -21.75 7.40
C GLY A 74 24.15 -21.31 6.51
N SER A 75 25.28 -20.93 7.12
CA SER A 75 26.52 -20.66 6.41
C SER A 75 27.71 -21.22 7.18
N VAL A 76 28.61 -21.87 6.46
CA VAL A 76 29.88 -22.38 7.01
C VAL A 76 31.03 -21.85 6.18
N PRO A 77 32.09 -21.30 6.80
CA PRO A 77 33.29 -20.89 6.08
C PRO A 77 33.82 -22.03 5.20
N GLY A 78 34.08 -21.73 3.92
CA GLY A 78 34.57 -22.69 2.93
C GLY A 78 33.51 -23.59 2.29
N LYS A 79 32.32 -23.79 2.91
CA LYS A 79 31.23 -24.59 2.34
C LYS A 79 30.12 -23.72 1.72
N GLY A 80 30.04 -22.44 2.10
CA GLY A 80 29.03 -21.51 1.58
C GLY A 80 27.72 -21.53 2.35
N TYR A 81 26.62 -21.18 1.66
CA TYR A 81 25.26 -21.19 2.19
C TYR A 81 24.55 -22.49 1.88
N PHE A 82 23.70 -22.96 2.78
CA PHE A 82 22.94 -24.21 2.62
C PHE A 82 21.60 -24.13 3.34
N ILE A 83 20.63 -24.94 2.93
CA ILE A 83 19.34 -25.08 3.61
C ILE A 83 19.53 -25.79 4.95
N LYS A 84 19.20 -25.11 6.03
CA LYS A 84 19.32 -25.62 7.41
C LYS A 84 18.03 -26.24 7.92
N ASN A 85 16.90 -25.64 7.53
CA ASN A 85 15.57 -26.05 7.99
C ASN A 85 14.57 -25.91 6.85
N ILE A 86 13.68 -26.88 6.72
CA ILE A 86 12.59 -26.90 5.73
C ILE A 86 11.20 -26.72 6.35
N ASP A 87 11.11 -26.52 7.67
CA ASP A 87 9.85 -26.22 8.34
C ASP A 87 9.48 -24.74 8.14
N VAL A 88 9.14 -24.41 6.90
CA VAL A 88 8.75 -23.06 6.45
C VAL A 88 7.24 -22.83 6.48
N ASN A 89 6.46 -23.87 6.84
CA ASN A 89 4.99 -23.83 6.84
C ASN A 89 4.39 -22.92 7.92
N ARG A 90 5.22 -22.22 8.70
CA ARG A 90 4.77 -21.32 9.77
C ARG A 90 4.63 -19.88 9.32
N THR A 91 5.06 -19.52 8.11
CA THR A 91 4.95 -18.14 7.64
C THR A 91 3.59 -17.90 6.97
N THR A 92 2.90 -16.88 7.43
CA THR A 92 1.66 -16.42 6.80
C THR A 92 1.98 -15.77 5.47
N LYS A 93 1.42 -16.26 4.36
CA LYS A 93 1.60 -15.66 3.03
C LYS A 93 0.54 -14.63 2.77
N ILE A 94 0.95 -13.42 2.44
CA ILE A 94 0.07 -12.29 2.23
C ILE A 94 0.28 -11.70 0.84
N PHE A 95 -0.82 -11.59 0.09
CA PHE A 95 -0.90 -10.79 -1.12
C PHE A 95 -1.33 -9.38 -0.71
N LEU A 96 -0.42 -8.42 -0.77
CA LEU A 96 -0.66 -7.02 -0.41
C LEU A 96 -0.76 -6.19 -1.68
N MET A 97 -1.86 -5.44 -1.85
CA MET A 97 -2.08 -4.64 -3.05
C MET A 97 -2.53 -3.22 -2.70
N PHE A 98 -1.74 -2.23 -3.12
CA PHE A 98 -2.06 -0.82 -2.97
C PHE A 98 -2.33 -0.16 -4.32
N ASN A 99 -3.16 0.86 -4.32
CA ASN A 99 -3.40 1.65 -5.51
C ASN A 99 -2.17 2.48 -5.91
N LYS A 100 -1.45 3.05 -4.94
CA LYS A 100 -0.17 3.75 -5.12
C LYS A 100 0.60 3.78 -3.80
N LEU A 101 1.89 4.10 -3.85
CA LEU A 101 2.72 4.27 -2.67
C LEU A 101 2.99 5.78 -2.43
N SER A 102 2.03 6.47 -1.84
CA SER A 102 2.23 7.83 -1.31
C SER A 102 3.02 7.78 0.01
N PRO A 103 3.58 8.91 0.49
CA PRO A 103 4.25 8.94 1.79
C PRO A 103 3.41 8.33 2.93
N HIS A 104 2.09 8.59 3.01
CA HIS A 104 1.18 7.96 3.97
C HIS A 104 1.07 6.46 3.78
N LYS A 105 0.79 6.00 2.60
CA LYS A 105 0.69 4.58 2.33
C LYS A 105 2.01 3.85 2.57
N LYS A 106 3.14 4.58 2.47
CA LYS A 106 4.43 4.05 2.90
C LYS A 106 4.48 3.83 4.42
N ILE A 107 3.94 4.73 5.23
CA ILE A 107 3.86 4.55 6.69
C ILE A 107 2.99 3.33 7.03
N VAL A 108 1.83 3.20 6.37
CA VAL A 108 0.95 2.03 6.52
C VAL A 108 1.70 0.73 6.15
N TYR A 109 2.40 0.73 5.01
CA TYR A 109 3.21 -0.40 4.57
C TYR A 109 4.32 -0.73 5.59
N ASP A 110 5.11 0.25 6.01
CA ASP A 110 6.22 0.06 6.93
C ASP A 110 5.71 -0.45 8.30
N SER A 111 4.59 0.07 8.79
CA SER A 111 3.94 -0.39 10.02
C SER A 111 3.43 -1.83 9.88
N PHE A 112 2.79 -2.15 8.75
CA PHE A 112 2.27 -3.49 8.46
C PHE A 112 3.42 -4.51 8.42
N VAL A 113 4.49 -4.21 7.67
CA VAL A 113 5.67 -5.09 7.57
C VAL A 113 6.38 -5.24 8.91
N SER A 114 6.56 -4.15 9.66
CA SER A 114 7.25 -4.21 10.96
C SER A 114 6.47 -4.98 12.01
N THR A 115 5.14 -4.89 12.00
CA THR A 115 4.26 -5.61 12.94
C THR A 115 4.26 -7.11 12.67
N LEU A 116 4.24 -7.51 11.41
CA LEU A 116 4.27 -8.92 11.02
C LEU A 116 5.66 -9.54 11.16
N GLY A 117 6.71 -8.74 10.98
CA GLY A 117 8.10 -9.17 11.11
C GLY A 117 8.40 -10.43 10.31
N ASP A 118 9.06 -11.40 10.95
CA ASP A 118 9.46 -12.66 10.33
C ASP A 118 8.32 -13.72 10.30
N THR A 119 7.11 -13.39 10.77
CA THR A 119 5.98 -14.33 10.81
C THR A 119 5.20 -14.38 9.51
N ALA A 120 5.46 -13.47 8.59
CA ALA A 120 4.75 -13.38 7.32
C ALA A 120 5.70 -13.19 6.13
N THR A 121 5.28 -13.76 5.00
CA THR A 121 5.87 -13.51 3.69
C THR A 121 4.91 -12.63 2.89
N ILE A 122 5.36 -11.46 2.45
CA ILE A 122 4.53 -10.46 1.79
C ILE A 122 4.96 -10.33 0.34
N ASP A 123 4.02 -10.57 -0.59
CA ASP A 123 4.15 -10.19 -1.99
C ASP A 123 3.36 -8.90 -2.20
N PHE A 124 4.07 -7.81 -2.48
CA PHE A 124 3.51 -6.46 -2.58
C PHE A 124 3.39 -5.99 -4.02
N TYR A 125 2.21 -5.49 -4.37
CA TYR A 125 1.87 -5.00 -5.71
C TYR A 125 1.27 -3.60 -5.67
N ILE A 126 1.54 -2.82 -6.73
CA ILE A 126 0.96 -1.49 -6.94
C ILE A 126 0.26 -1.49 -8.29
N TYR A 127 -1.04 -1.14 -8.29
CA TYR A 127 -1.86 -1.16 -9.51
C TYR A 127 -2.20 0.24 -10.07
N ASN A 128 -1.64 1.31 -9.52
CA ASN A 128 -1.73 2.70 -10.02
C ASN A 128 -3.15 3.20 -10.31
N ASN A 129 -4.13 2.84 -9.47
CA ASN A 129 -5.56 3.13 -9.62
C ASN A 129 -6.20 2.53 -10.91
N ASP A 130 -5.49 1.66 -11.64
CA ASP A 130 -5.90 1.04 -12.89
C ASP A 130 -6.59 -0.30 -12.62
N LEU A 131 -7.88 -0.39 -12.96
CA LEU A 131 -8.68 -1.61 -12.77
C LEU A 131 -8.21 -2.79 -13.64
N ALA A 132 -7.69 -2.53 -14.86
CA ALA A 132 -7.19 -3.58 -15.74
C ALA A 132 -5.91 -4.19 -15.19
N LEU A 133 -4.99 -3.36 -14.69
CA LEU A 133 -3.77 -3.81 -14.02
C LEU A 133 -4.10 -4.56 -12.72
N PHE A 134 -5.03 -4.05 -11.91
CA PHE A 134 -5.55 -4.71 -10.71
C PHE A 134 -6.01 -6.14 -11.01
N LYS A 135 -6.88 -6.29 -12.03
CA LYS A 135 -7.37 -7.59 -12.49
C LYS A 135 -6.25 -8.51 -12.94
N LYS A 136 -5.31 -7.99 -13.74
CA LYS A 136 -4.16 -8.74 -14.25
C LYS A 136 -3.26 -9.26 -13.12
N LEU A 137 -2.96 -8.44 -12.13
CA LEU A 137 -2.13 -8.81 -10.98
C LEU A 137 -2.78 -9.93 -10.15
N LEU A 138 -4.09 -9.82 -9.88
CA LEU A 138 -4.83 -10.88 -9.18
C LEU A 138 -4.87 -12.19 -9.97
N GLN A 139 -5.14 -12.14 -11.28
CA GLN A 139 -5.20 -13.33 -12.12
C GLN A 139 -3.84 -14.02 -12.32
N ASN A 140 -2.76 -13.24 -12.31
CA ASN A 140 -1.41 -13.77 -12.45
C ASN A 140 -0.83 -14.29 -11.14
N SER A 141 -1.47 -14.01 -10.01
CA SER A 141 -1.02 -14.52 -8.72
C SER A 141 -1.16 -16.05 -8.68
N LYS A 142 -0.02 -16.75 -8.81
CA LYS A 142 0.06 -18.22 -8.84
C LYS A 142 0.20 -18.84 -7.43
N ASN A 143 0.30 -18.01 -6.41
CA ASN A 143 0.54 -18.46 -5.05
C ASN A 143 -0.79 -18.65 -4.32
N ASP A 144 -0.87 -19.67 -3.48
CA ASP A 144 -1.99 -19.81 -2.54
C ASP A 144 -1.69 -18.95 -1.32
N TYR A 145 -2.28 -17.76 -1.29
CA TYR A 145 -2.14 -16.81 -0.18
C TYR A 145 -3.11 -17.17 0.96
N HIS A 146 -2.65 -16.94 2.18
CA HIS A 146 -3.50 -17.04 3.36
C HIS A 146 -4.43 -15.83 3.46
N TYR A 147 -3.92 -14.64 3.07
CA TYR A 147 -4.69 -13.40 3.06
C TYR A 147 -4.40 -12.56 1.83
N TYR A 148 -5.45 -11.89 1.34
CA TYR A 148 -5.42 -10.84 0.32
C TYR A 148 -5.78 -9.53 1.00
N VAL A 149 -4.81 -8.63 1.14
CA VAL A 149 -4.95 -7.33 1.79
C VAL A 149 -4.92 -6.26 0.71
N ILE A 150 -6.01 -5.54 0.53
CA ILE A 150 -6.24 -4.69 -0.64
C ILE A 150 -6.71 -3.30 -0.21
N LEU A 151 -6.05 -2.26 -0.75
CA LEU A 151 -6.54 -0.88 -0.74
C LEU A 151 -7.27 -0.60 -2.07
N PRO A 152 -8.61 -0.57 -2.11
CA PRO A 152 -9.35 -0.56 -3.36
C PRO A 152 -9.76 0.86 -3.78
N HIS A 153 -8.83 1.64 -4.36
CA HIS A 153 -9.12 2.95 -4.95
C HIS A 153 -8.87 2.94 -6.45
N PHE A 154 -9.87 3.29 -7.24
CA PHE A 154 -9.81 3.31 -8.69
C PHE A 154 -10.15 4.71 -9.21
N ILE A 155 -9.55 5.13 -10.35
CA ILE A 155 -9.93 6.36 -11.04
C ILE A 155 -11.19 6.09 -11.87
N GLU A 156 -11.24 4.93 -12.54
CA GLU A 156 -12.36 4.52 -13.37
C GLU A 156 -12.72 3.05 -13.09
N GLY A 157 -13.97 2.68 -13.28
CA GLY A 157 -14.45 1.30 -13.19
C GLY A 157 -14.66 0.78 -11.76
N GLU A 158 -14.61 1.64 -10.75
CA GLU A 158 -14.84 1.27 -9.35
C GLU A 158 -16.17 0.55 -9.18
N GLU A 159 -17.22 0.99 -9.89
CA GLU A 159 -18.56 0.40 -9.88
C GLU A 159 -18.58 -1.06 -10.39
N THR A 160 -17.50 -1.54 -10.99
CA THR A 160 -17.34 -2.93 -11.44
C THR A 160 -16.26 -3.71 -10.68
N ALA A 161 -15.45 -3.02 -9.88
CA ALA A 161 -14.32 -3.60 -9.15
C ALA A 161 -14.76 -4.72 -8.19
N TYR A 162 -15.97 -4.61 -7.59
CA TYR A 162 -16.54 -5.64 -6.73
C TYR A 162 -16.60 -7.02 -7.40
N ARG A 163 -16.80 -7.09 -8.73
CA ARG A 163 -16.87 -8.37 -9.46
C ARG A 163 -15.55 -9.12 -9.40
N ILE A 164 -14.45 -8.38 -9.46
CA ILE A 164 -13.11 -8.95 -9.37
C ILE A 164 -12.79 -9.32 -7.92
N ILE A 165 -13.10 -8.43 -6.96
CA ILE A 165 -12.86 -8.67 -5.53
C ILE A 165 -13.71 -9.83 -5.02
N ASN A 166 -14.90 -10.02 -5.57
CA ASN A 166 -15.78 -11.13 -5.21
C ASN A 166 -15.26 -12.51 -5.67
N THR A 167 -14.25 -12.57 -6.54
CA THR A 167 -13.57 -13.84 -6.86
C THR A 167 -12.63 -14.34 -5.77
N ILE A 168 -12.26 -13.48 -4.81
CA ILE A 168 -11.39 -13.83 -3.69
C ILE A 168 -12.24 -14.51 -2.60
N PRO A 169 -11.78 -15.63 -2.02
CA PRO A 169 -12.43 -16.24 -0.84
C PRO A 169 -12.56 -15.22 0.29
N LYS A 170 -13.77 -15.05 0.83
CA LYS A 170 -14.07 -13.95 1.75
C LYS A 170 -13.36 -14.07 3.09
N GLU A 171 -13.14 -15.29 3.56
CA GLU A 171 -12.38 -15.60 4.76
C GLU A 171 -10.89 -15.21 4.65
N LYS A 172 -10.40 -14.99 3.42
CA LYS A 172 -9.02 -14.56 3.13
C LYS A 172 -8.93 -13.08 2.77
N LEU A 173 -10.05 -12.39 2.57
CA LEU A 173 -10.09 -11.00 2.10
C LEU A 173 -10.05 -10.01 3.27
N ILE A 174 -9.14 -9.03 3.16
CA ILE A 174 -9.10 -7.86 4.05
C ILE A 174 -9.04 -6.61 3.17
N LEU A 175 -10.04 -5.75 3.31
CA LEU A 175 -10.05 -4.44 2.67
C LEU A 175 -9.50 -3.39 3.63
N LEU A 176 -8.65 -2.52 3.12
CA LEU A 176 -8.09 -1.39 3.86
C LEU A 176 -8.58 -0.08 3.27
N ASP A 177 -8.74 0.93 4.13
CA ASP A 177 -9.02 2.33 3.77
C ASP A 177 -10.48 2.55 3.33
N LYS A 178 -11.04 1.67 2.48
CA LYS A 178 -12.37 1.82 1.88
C LYS A 178 -13.05 0.47 1.66
N ILE A 179 -14.37 0.44 1.82
CA ILE A 179 -15.23 -0.68 1.42
C ILE A 179 -15.85 -0.37 0.06
N ILE A 180 -15.68 -1.27 -0.91
CA ILE A 180 -16.29 -1.13 -2.23
C ILE A 180 -17.76 -1.61 -2.20
N PRO A 181 -18.71 -0.79 -2.64
CA PRO A 181 -20.10 -1.20 -2.79
C PRO A 181 -20.23 -2.42 -3.71
N GLY A 182 -21.03 -3.41 -3.30
CA GLY A 182 -21.22 -4.66 -4.06
C GLY A 182 -20.26 -5.79 -3.70
N VAL A 183 -19.26 -5.56 -2.85
CA VAL A 183 -18.51 -6.65 -2.22
C VAL A 183 -19.40 -7.29 -1.16
N THR A 184 -19.65 -8.60 -1.30
CA THR A 184 -20.57 -9.36 -0.45
C THR A 184 -19.86 -10.47 0.30
N GLY A 185 -20.46 -10.95 1.40
CA GLY A 185 -19.92 -12.02 2.23
C GLY A 185 -19.23 -11.49 3.50
N ASN A 186 -18.68 -12.40 4.29
CA ASN A 186 -18.01 -12.08 5.55
C ASN A 186 -16.50 -11.95 5.33
N PHE A 187 -15.99 -10.73 5.29
CA PHE A 187 -14.59 -10.39 5.07
C PHE A 187 -14.08 -9.40 6.13
N GLY A 188 -12.77 -9.33 6.30
CA GLY A 188 -12.14 -8.33 7.16
C GLY A 188 -12.11 -6.95 6.50
N ALA A 189 -12.33 -5.89 7.27
CA ALA A 189 -12.14 -4.52 6.79
C ALA A 189 -11.61 -3.61 7.90
N VAL A 190 -10.67 -2.75 7.52
CA VAL A 190 -10.24 -1.59 8.30
C VAL A 190 -10.40 -0.40 7.37
N TYR A 191 -11.38 0.44 7.64
CA TYR A 191 -11.75 1.55 6.76
C TYR A 191 -11.85 2.87 7.52
N GLU A 192 -11.63 3.96 6.80
CA GLU A 192 -11.79 5.32 7.29
C GLU A 192 -13.24 5.78 7.05
N ASN A 193 -13.75 6.58 7.96
CA ASN A 193 -15.06 7.22 7.80
C ASN A 193 -14.85 8.65 7.29
N PHE A 194 -14.49 8.77 6.01
CA PHE A 194 -14.11 10.03 5.38
C PHE A 194 -15.11 11.16 5.60
N GLU A 195 -16.41 10.87 5.61
CA GLU A 195 -17.47 11.85 5.87
C GLU A 195 -17.38 12.40 7.30
N LYS A 196 -17.26 11.51 8.28
CA LYS A 196 -17.16 11.89 9.69
C LYS A 196 -15.80 12.52 9.99
N ASP A 197 -14.73 11.99 9.42
CA ASP A 197 -13.37 12.42 9.73
C ASP A 197 -13.13 13.86 9.29
N ILE A 198 -13.56 14.24 8.06
CA ILE A 198 -13.47 15.64 7.61
C ILE A 198 -14.39 16.56 8.43
N TYR A 199 -15.60 16.11 8.76
CA TYR A 199 -16.52 16.88 9.58
C TYR A 199 -15.92 17.18 10.96
N CYS A 200 -15.44 16.16 11.68
CA CYS A 200 -14.85 16.32 13.00
C CYS A 200 -13.56 17.18 12.96
N SER A 201 -12.72 17.01 11.93
CA SER A 201 -11.50 17.82 11.77
C SER A 201 -11.83 19.31 11.57
N LEU A 202 -12.90 19.62 10.83
CA LEU A 202 -13.38 20.99 10.66
C LEU A 202 -14.00 21.54 11.94
N GLU A 203 -14.73 20.71 12.70
CA GLU A 203 -15.29 21.06 14.00
C GLU A 203 -14.18 21.40 15.02
N GLU A 204 -13.11 20.63 15.06
CA GLU A 204 -11.92 20.95 15.88
C GLU A 204 -11.24 22.26 15.45
N ALA A 205 -11.27 22.55 14.16
CA ALA A 205 -10.71 23.79 13.60
C ALA A 205 -11.67 25.01 13.72
N LEU A 206 -12.90 24.84 14.18
CA LEU A 206 -13.94 25.87 14.23
C LEU A 206 -13.47 27.18 14.86
N PRO A 207 -12.73 27.21 16.00
CA PRO A 207 -12.25 28.46 16.59
C PRO A 207 -11.35 29.28 15.66
N HIS A 208 -10.70 28.62 14.71
CA HIS A 208 -9.87 29.26 13.68
C HIS A 208 -10.64 29.64 12.42
N LEU A 209 -11.78 28.98 12.18
CA LEU A 209 -12.64 29.20 11.01
C LEU A 209 -13.66 30.31 11.21
N GLU A 210 -14.11 30.60 12.43
CA GLU A 210 -15.16 31.58 12.75
C GLU A 210 -14.92 32.99 12.22
N LYS A 211 -13.65 33.37 11.99
CA LYS A 211 -13.29 34.65 11.40
C LYS A 211 -13.56 34.76 9.89
N TYR A 212 -13.92 33.66 9.24
CA TYR A 212 -14.18 33.61 7.80
C TYR A 212 -15.68 33.45 7.53
N HIS A 213 -16.13 33.95 6.37
CA HIS A 213 -17.51 33.78 5.93
C HIS A 213 -17.67 32.68 4.88
N THR A 214 -16.58 32.33 4.19
CA THR A 214 -16.60 31.36 3.11
C THR A 214 -15.44 30.39 3.28
N ILE A 215 -15.70 29.10 3.14
CA ILE A 215 -14.67 28.05 3.14
C ILE A 215 -14.65 27.40 1.76
N LYS A 216 -13.45 27.17 1.22
CA LYS A 216 -13.28 26.50 -0.07
C LYS A 216 -12.54 25.19 0.13
N ILE A 217 -13.01 24.12 -0.53
CA ILE A 217 -12.29 22.85 -0.62
C ILE A 217 -11.78 22.66 -2.04
N ILE A 218 -10.52 22.28 -2.21
CA ILE A 218 -9.96 21.88 -3.49
C ILE A 218 -10.11 20.38 -3.61
N PHE A 219 -10.95 19.95 -4.56
CA PHE A 219 -11.24 18.54 -4.80
C PHE A 219 -11.18 18.26 -6.31
N PRO A 220 -10.10 17.62 -6.81
CA PRO A 220 -9.91 17.40 -8.25
C PRO A 220 -11.03 16.54 -8.85
N GLU A 221 -11.55 16.88 -10.03
CA GLU A 221 -12.64 16.16 -10.70
C GLU A 221 -12.33 14.68 -10.96
N ASN A 222 -11.12 14.39 -11.42
CA ASN A 222 -10.70 13.03 -11.75
C ASN A 222 -9.81 12.45 -10.63
N SER A 223 -10.31 12.51 -9.39
CA SER A 223 -9.57 11.98 -8.26
C SER A 223 -10.10 10.62 -7.83
N TYR A 224 -9.22 9.83 -7.21
CA TYR A 224 -9.60 8.57 -6.55
C TYR A 224 -10.06 8.82 -5.10
N TYR A 225 -10.18 10.09 -4.69
CA TYR A 225 -10.63 10.45 -3.34
C TYR A 225 -12.12 10.17 -3.18
N PRO A 226 -12.54 9.65 -2.01
CA PRO A 226 -13.94 9.37 -1.75
C PRO A 226 -14.80 10.64 -1.76
N GLU A 227 -15.95 10.59 -2.43
CA GLU A 227 -16.92 11.70 -2.44
C GLU A 227 -17.52 11.99 -1.05
N GLU A 228 -17.39 11.04 -0.13
CA GLU A 228 -17.75 11.18 1.27
C GLU A 228 -17.06 12.37 1.94
N ILE A 229 -15.85 12.73 1.51
CA ILE A 229 -15.14 13.94 1.96
C ILE A 229 -15.97 15.19 1.65
N ILE A 230 -16.53 15.29 0.43
CA ILE A 230 -17.39 16.42 0.06
C ILE A 230 -18.68 16.43 0.87
N LYS A 231 -19.27 15.28 1.18
CA LYS A 231 -20.47 15.19 2.00
C LYS A 231 -20.22 15.71 3.42
N GLY A 232 -19.16 15.26 4.07
CA GLY A 232 -18.81 15.72 5.41
C GLY A 232 -18.45 17.21 5.45
N PHE A 233 -17.70 17.72 4.45
CA PHE A 233 -17.40 19.14 4.29
C PHE A 233 -18.69 19.98 4.12
N THR A 234 -19.60 19.55 3.25
CA THR A 234 -20.86 20.25 2.99
C THR A 234 -21.76 20.25 4.23
N SER A 235 -21.86 19.12 4.92
CA SER A 235 -22.62 18.97 6.17
C SER A 235 -22.12 19.94 7.23
N PHE A 236 -20.80 20.01 7.45
CA PHE A 236 -20.19 20.96 8.38
C PHE A 236 -20.50 22.41 7.99
N CYS A 237 -20.25 22.80 6.74
CA CYS A 237 -20.49 24.17 6.30
C CYS A 237 -21.97 24.59 6.44
N THR A 238 -22.90 23.66 6.19
CA THR A 238 -24.34 23.89 6.32
C THR A 238 -24.71 24.09 7.78
N GLU A 239 -24.25 23.24 8.68
CA GLU A 239 -24.57 23.27 10.10
C GLU A 239 -24.02 24.54 10.77
N TYR A 240 -22.77 24.91 10.46
CA TYR A 240 -22.12 26.11 11.02
C TYR A 240 -22.34 27.38 10.18
N THR A 241 -23.25 27.34 9.20
CA THR A 241 -23.68 28.49 8.38
C THR A 241 -22.54 29.18 7.59
N PHE A 242 -21.53 28.44 7.20
CA PHE A 242 -20.51 28.93 6.30
C PHE A 242 -20.99 28.87 4.84
N ASN A 243 -20.68 29.93 4.06
CA ASN A 243 -20.70 29.77 2.61
C ASN A 243 -19.57 28.85 2.18
N PHE A 244 -19.79 28.02 1.17
CA PHE A 244 -18.74 27.10 0.72
C PHE A 244 -18.67 26.99 -0.81
N LYS A 245 -17.50 26.57 -1.30
CA LYS A 245 -17.28 26.30 -2.72
C LYS A 245 -16.36 25.09 -2.85
N VAL A 246 -16.73 24.13 -3.72
CA VAL A 246 -15.85 23.06 -4.19
C VAL A 246 -15.12 23.57 -5.43
N VAL A 247 -13.79 23.48 -5.44
CA VAL A 247 -12.91 23.95 -6.51
C VAL A 247 -12.12 22.77 -7.04
N HIS A 248 -12.05 22.59 -8.33
CA HIS A 248 -11.41 21.43 -8.96
C HIS A 248 -9.94 21.65 -9.34
N ASP A 249 -9.49 22.92 -9.37
CA ASP A 249 -8.12 23.28 -9.71
C ASP A 249 -7.61 24.43 -8.84
N ILE A 250 -6.31 24.39 -8.53
CA ILE A 250 -5.62 25.40 -7.72
C ILE A 250 -5.43 26.70 -8.52
N ASP A 251 -5.24 26.60 -9.84
CA ASP A 251 -4.78 27.72 -10.67
C ASP A 251 -5.89 28.68 -11.11
N THR A 252 -7.16 28.26 -11.11
CA THR A 252 -8.19 29.01 -11.83
C THR A 252 -8.99 30.04 -11.02
N GLU A 253 -9.18 29.88 -9.71
CA GLU A 253 -9.98 30.86 -8.94
C GLU A 253 -9.57 31.03 -7.45
N ALA A 254 -8.86 30.08 -6.86
CA ALA A 254 -8.66 30.03 -5.41
C ALA A 254 -7.56 30.99 -4.91
N ILE A 255 -6.60 31.33 -5.77
CA ILE A 255 -5.35 32.02 -5.35
C ILE A 255 -5.20 33.43 -5.94
N ASN A 256 -5.96 33.81 -6.98
CA ASN A 256 -5.67 34.98 -7.81
C ASN A 256 -6.21 36.32 -7.33
N LYS A 257 -7.00 36.39 -6.26
CA LYS A 257 -7.39 37.71 -5.70
C LYS A 257 -6.80 37.88 -4.29
N LYS A 258 -5.89 38.84 -4.17
CA LYS A 258 -5.25 39.21 -2.90
C LYS A 258 -6.24 39.50 -1.76
N GLU A 259 -7.46 39.92 -2.08
CA GLU A 259 -8.54 40.22 -1.13
C GLU A 259 -9.23 38.96 -0.61
N ASP A 260 -9.28 37.85 -1.38
CA ASP A 260 -9.87 36.60 -0.96
C ASP A 260 -8.93 35.77 -0.04
N ARG A 261 -7.61 35.97 -0.13
CA ARG A 261 -6.61 35.25 0.69
C ARG A 261 -6.76 35.50 2.19
N ILE A 262 -7.28 36.64 2.57
CA ILE A 262 -7.38 37.03 4.00
C ILE A 262 -8.71 36.53 4.62
N ARG A 263 -9.69 36.15 3.81
CA ARG A 263 -11.07 35.87 4.28
C ARG A 263 -11.62 34.48 3.90
N THR A 264 -10.85 33.65 3.22
CA THR A 264 -11.32 32.35 2.74
C THR A 264 -10.23 31.30 2.93
N PRO A 265 -10.35 30.41 3.94
CA PRO A 265 -9.44 29.29 4.07
C PRO A 265 -9.69 28.30 2.91
N VAL A 266 -8.61 27.76 2.39
CA VAL A 266 -8.65 26.75 1.33
C VAL A 266 -8.21 25.44 1.93
N ILE A 267 -9.06 24.44 1.84
CA ILE A 267 -8.80 23.08 2.25
C ILE A 267 -8.43 22.30 1.00
N SER A 268 -7.25 21.71 0.98
CA SER A 268 -6.74 20.96 -0.16
C SER A 268 -6.40 19.54 0.22
N ASP A 269 -6.93 18.61 -0.54
CA ASP A 269 -6.63 17.20 -0.45
C ASP A 269 -5.47 16.78 -1.38
N TYR A 270 -4.59 17.73 -1.73
CA TYR A 270 -3.41 17.42 -2.55
C TYR A 270 -2.44 16.52 -1.77
N PRO A 271 -1.91 15.41 -2.36
CA PRO A 271 -1.11 14.42 -1.63
C PRO A 271 0.16 14.95 -0.95
N SER A 272 0.68 16.09 -1.41
CA SER A 272 1.82 16.77 -0.79
C SER A 272 1.44 17.63 0.43
N ILE A 273 0.14 17.82 0.67
CA ILE A 273 -0.42 18.71 1.68
C ILE A 273 -1.22 17.94 2.74
N VAL A 274 -1.83 16.81 2.36
CA VAL A 274 -2.72 15.95 3.18
C VAL A 274 -2.00 15.26 4.34
N TYR A 275 -0.66 15.31 4.36
CA TYR A 275 0.08 14.65 5.46
C TYR A 275 -0.05 15.30 6.81
N ASN A 276 -0.79 16.35 6.90
CA ASN A 276 -1.21 16.96 8.14
C ASN A 276 -2.50 17.72 7.88
N SER A 277 -3.63 17.03 7.76
CA SER A 277 -4.92 17.72 7.81
C SER A 277 -5.00 18.64 9.04
N GLU A 278 -4.51 18.17 10.18
CA GLU A 278 -4.32 18.99 11.39
C GLU A 278 -3.28 20.11 11.20
N LYS A 279 -2.16 19.85 10.55
CA LYS A 279 -1.08 20.84 10.41
C LYS A 279 -1.28 21.80 9.25
N PHE A 280 -1.98 21.44 8.19
CA PHE A 280 -2.22 22.32 7.06
C PHE A 280 -3.28 23.36 7.37
N ILE A 281 -4.37 22.97 8.00
CA ILE A 281 -5.35 23.90 8.57
C ILE A 281 -4.64 24.83 9.58
N LEU A 282 -3.76 24.30 10.42
CA LEU A 282 -3.02 25.07 11.40
C LEU A 282 -1.91 25.95 10.82
N THR A 283 -1.21 25.55 9.73
CA THR A 283 -0.07 26.34 9.21
C THR A 283 -0.54 27.54 8.38
N GLU A 284 -1.63 27.43 7.65
CA GLU A 284 -2.21 28.57 6.90
C GLU A 284 -3.04 29.50 7.82
N LEU A 285 -3.53 28.99 8.96
CA LEU A 285 -4.31 29.76 9.91
C LEU A 285 -3.44 30.45 10.99
N LEU A 286 -2.18 30.04 11.18
CA LEU A 286 -1.24 30.61 12.15
C LEU A 286 -0.24 31.60 11.53
N ASN A 287 -0.18 31.77 10.20
CA ASN A 287 0.54 32.80 9.48
C ASN A 287 -0.42 33.85 8.94
#